data_874bc72e76bdfe508956a200ef674594
#
_entry.id   874bc72e76bdfe508956a200ef674594
#
_cell.length_a   1.000
_cell.length_b   1.000
_cell.length_c   1.000
_cell.angle_alpha   90.00
_cell.angle_beta   90.00
_cell.angle_gamma   90.00
#
_symmetry.space_group_name_H-M   'P 1'
#
loop_
_entity.id
_entity.type
_entity.pdbx_description
1 polymer ?
#
loop_
_entity_poly.entity_id
_entity_poly.type
_entity_poly.pdbx_seq_one_letter_code
_entity_poly.pdbx_strand_id
1 'polypeptide(L)'
;MTTTRRHRPTPPPVWTVTAALSLADDILSKPPVRPWIARVPPRGECVARFVLPLDVCQPQNRTRHAIAWKHAKRKAALRKLMAIQHYAQGNGHRREPLPGRPLIRCVRFSSVEPDKYADWAKSAIDALTVKHGGIGYLRDDRPRDVEVCQWWEPGPSGNGTALIEVWTG
;
A
#
# COMPACT_ATOMS: atom_id res chain seq x y z
N MET A 1 1.47 -39.38 -30.62
CA MET A 1 1.30 -37.94 -30.44
C MET A 1 0.72 -37.69 -29.06
N THR A 2 1.56 -37.29 -28.10
CA THR A 2 1.17 -37.10 -26.69
C THR A 2 0.85 -35.64 -26.48
N THR A 3 -0.43 -35.31 -26.32
CA THR A 3 -0.92 -33.96 -26.06
C THR A 3 -0.63 -33.57 -24.62
N THR A 4 0.40 -32.77 -24.40
CA THR A 4 0.73 -32.20 -23.10
C THR A 4 -0.38 -31.23 -22.68
N ARG A 5 -1.26 -31.62 -21.77
CA ARG A 5 -2.22 -30.73 -21.13
C ARG A 5 -1.46 -29.61 -20.42
N ARG A 6 -1.55 -28.39 -20.94
CA ARG A 6 -1.07 -27.19 -20.25
C ARG A 6 -1.88 -27.04 -18.96
N HIS A 7 -1.21 -27.22 -17.83
CA HIS A 7 -1.74 -26.92 -16.52
C HIS A 7 -2.16 -25.42 -16.52
N ARG A 8 -3.46 -25.15 -16.45
CA ARG A 8 -3.95 -23.79 -16.12
C ARG A 8 -3.52 -23.53 -14.68
N PRO A 9 -2.76 -22.44 -14.42
CA PRO A 9 -2.45 -22.07 -13.05
C PRO A 9 -3.75 -21.82 -12.30
N THR A 10 -3.90 -22.45 -11.15
CA THR A 10 -5.00 -22.19 -10.22
C THR A 10 -4.97 -20.72 -9.85
N PRO A 11 -6.08 -19.98 -9.97
CA PRO A 11 -6.10 -18.58 -9.54
C PRO A 11 -5.69 -18.52 -8.07
N PRO A 12 -4.85 -17.54 -7.67
CA PRO A 12 -4.45 -17.40 -6.27
C PRO A 12 -5.72 -17.19 -5.42
N PRO A 13 -5.73 -17.69 -4.16
CA PRO A 13 -6.87 -17.52 -3.27
C PRO A 13 -7.22 -16.02 -3.18
N VAL A 14 -8.50 -15.71 -3.25
CA VAL A 14 -9.00 -14.34 -3.08
C VAL A 14 -8.71 -13.94 -1.64
N TRP A 15 -7.64 -13.19 -1.43
CA TRP A 15 -7.32 -12.62 -0.13
C TRP A 15 -8.39 -11.59 0.22
N THR A 16 -9.18 -11.88 1.24
CA THR A 16 -10.04 -10.85 1.81
C THR A 16 -9.16 -9.80 2.51
N VAL A 17 -9.60 -8.56 2.54
CA VAL A 17 -8.89 -7.47 3.25
C VAL A 17 -8.63 -7.87 4.71
N THR A 18 -9.59 -8.51 5.37
CA THR A 18 -9.49 -9.01 6.74
C THR A 18 -8.36 -10.02 6.91
N ALA A 19 -8.25 -11.02 6.03
CA ALA A 19 -7.17 -12.01 6.09
C ALA A 19 -5.79 -11.39 5.88
N ALA A 20 -5.69 -10.42 4.96
CA ALA A 20 -4.44 -9.72 4.71
C ALA A 20 -4.03 -8.81 5.88
N LEU A 21 -4.97 -8.15 6.55
CA LEU A 21 -4.72 -7.39 7.77
C LEU A 21 -4.25 -8.30 8.91
N SER A 22 -4.93 -9.44 9.12
CA SER A 22 -4.54 -10.41 10.15
C SER A 22 -3.12 -10.96 9.92
N LEU A 23 -2.77 -11.27 8.67
CA LEU A 23 -1.41 -11.71 8.33
C LEU A 23 -0.38 -10.60 8.57
N ALA A 24 -0.70 -9.36 8.21
CA ALA A 24 0.18 -8.23 8.45
C ALA A 24 0.42 -8.01 9.96
N ASP A 25 -0.64 -8.07 10.77
CA ASP A 25 -0.54 -7.96 12.23
C ASP A 25 0.29 -9.11 12.83
N ASP A 26 0.12 -10.34 12.38
CA ASP A 26 0.93 -11.48 12.81
C ASP A 26 2.42 -11.28 12.48
N ILE A 27 2.75 -10.80 11.28
CA ILE A 27 4.14 -10.52 10.90
C ILE A 27 4.72 -9.36 11.70
N LEU A 28 3.98 -8.28 11.86
CA LEU A 28 4.46 -7.07 12.52
C LEU A 28 4.55 -7.20 14.05
N SER A 29 3.83 -8.14 14.67
CA SER A 29 3.92 -8.44 16.09
C SER A 29 5.20 -9.20 16.46
N LYS A 30 5.83 -9.88 15.50
CA LYS A 30 7.09 -10.64 15.69
C LYS A 30 8.30 -9.74 15.45
N PRO A 31 9.47 -10.05 16.00
CA PRO A 31 10.71 -9.37 15.64
C PRO A 31 10.95 -9.42 14.11
N PRO A 32 11.59 -8.40 13.51
CA PRO A 32 11.91 -8.45 12.10
C PRO A 32 12.79 -9.66 11.78
N VAL A 33 12.44 -10.39 10.72
CA VAL A 33 13.17 -11.60 10.29
C VAL A 33 14.62 -11.29 9.93
N ARG A 34 14.88 -10.04 9.52
CA ARG A 34 16.21 -9.56 9.18
C ARG A 34 16.56 -8.35 10.05
N PRO A 35 17.73 -8.34 10.74
CA PRO A 35 18.08 -7.30 11.71
C PRO A 35 18.25 -5.90 11.10
N TRP A 36 18.43 -5.81 9.78
CA TRP A 36 18.56 -4.50 9.08
C TRP A 36 17.23 -3.88 8.66
N ILE A 37 16.10 -4.56 8.90
CA ILE A 37 14.77 -3.98 8.64
C ILE A 37 14.48 -2.97 9.75
N ALA A 38 14.58 -1.70 9.42
CA ALA A 38 14.24 -0.61 10.32
C ALA A 38 12.73 -0.36 10.31
N ARG A 39 12.00 -1.07 11.17
CA ARG A 39 10.58 -0.80 11.40
C ARG A 39 10.40 0.52 12.14
N VAL A 40 9.51 1.35 11.65
CA VAL A 40 9.13 2.56 12.35
C VAL A 40 7.96 2.26 13.28
N PRO A 41 8.09 2.51 14.60
CA PRO A 41 7.00 2.29 15.55
C PRO A 41 5.82 3.22 15.23
N PRO A 42 4.57 2.77 15.52
CA PRO A 42 3.41 3.63 15.42
C PRO A 42 3.49 4.79 16.41
N ARG A 43 2.87 5.92 16.05
CA ARG A 43 2.73 7.09 16.90
C ARG A 43 1.31 7.59 16.85
N GLY A 44 0.75 7.98 18.01
CA GLY A 44 -0.62 8.43 18.09
C GLY A 44 -1.65 7.33 17.81
N GLU A 45 -2.74 7.68 17.16
CA GLU A 45 -3.85 6.79 16.82
C GLU A 45 -3.81 6.38 15.37
N CYS A 46 -4.07 5.09 15.09
CA CYS A 46 -4.26 4.61 13.73
C CYS A 46 -5.68 4.94 13.26
N VAL A 47 -5.79 5.87 12.35
CA VAL A 47 -7.10 6.36 11.85
C VAL A 47 -7.56 5.66 10.58
N ALA A 48 -6.67 4.99 9.87
CA ALA A 48 -7.03 4.17 8.71
C ALA A 48 -5.94 3.16 8.34
N ARG A 49 -6.39 2.03 7.79
CA ARG A 49 -5.53 0.96 7.27
C ARG A 49 -6.01 0.51 5.91
N PHE A 50 -5.10 0.39 4.95
CA PHE A 50 -5.42 -0.04 3.58
C PHE A 50 -4.52 -1.20 3.19
N VAL A 51 -5.13 -2.25 2.66
CA VAL A 51 -4.43 -3.40 2.08
C VAL A 51 -4.56 -3.35 0.56
N LEU A 52 -3.45 -3.31 -0.12
CA LEU A 52 -3.38 -3.10 -1.56
C LEU A 52 -2.59 -4.22 -2.23
N PRO A 53 -3.05 -4.76 -3.36
CA PRO A 53 -2.23 -5.62 -4.20
C PRO A 53 -1.01 -4.85 -4.72
N LEU A 54 0.17 -5.49 -4.75
CA LEU A 54 1.40 -4.81 -5.17
C LEU A 54 1.41 -4.41 -6.65
N ASP A 55 0.65 -5.07 -7.49
CA ASP A 55 0.54 -4.73 -8.92
C ASP A 55 -0.06 -3.34 -9.16
N VAL A 56 -0.90 -2.84 -8.23
CA VAL A 56 -1.43 -1.47 -8.27
C VAL A 56 -0.49 -0.43 -7.63
N CYS A 57 0.49 -0.87 -6.83
CA CYS A 57 1.45 -0.04 -6.11
C CYS A 57 2.82 0.03 -6.83
N GLN A 58 2.92 -0.24 -8.12
CA GLN A 58 4.21 -0.26 -8.82
C GLN A 58 4.81 1.14 -8.98
N PRO A 59 6.16 1.26 -8.87
CA PRO A 59 6.84 2.54 -9.01
C PRO A 59 6.63 3.15 -10.39
N GLN A 60 6.50 4.46 -10.42
CA GLN A 60 6.22 5.24 -11.63
C GLN A 60 7.41 5.32 -12.59
N ASN A 61 8.63 5.07 -12.10
CA ASN A 61 9.88 5.37 -12.79
C ASN A 61 10.24 4.43 -13.97
N ARG A 62 9.47 3.37 -14.22
CA ARG A 62 9.73 2.42 -15.32
C ARG A 62 9.01 2.72 -16.62
N THR A 63 8.39 3.89 -16.77
CA THR A 63 7.49 4.13 -17.89
C THR A 63 7.96 5.18 -18.87
N ARG A 64 8.44 4.70 -19.99
CA ARG A 64 8.47 5.47 -21.24
C ARG A 64 7.04 5.68 -21.76
N HIS A 65 6.82 6.77 -22.50
CA HIS A 65 5.54 7.35 -22.95
C HIS A 65 4.41 6.39 -23.42
N ALA A 66 4.74 5.20 -23.92
CA ALA A 66 3.76 4.23 -24.43
C ALA A 66 2.82 3.61 -23.38
N ILE A 67 2.98 3.92 -22.07
CA ILE A 67 2.28 3.24 -20.98
C ILE A 67 1.51 4.22 -20.09
N ALA A 68 1.45 5.50 -20.42
CA ALA A 68 0.78 6.53 -19.61
C ALA A 68 -0.69 6.18 -19.27
N TRP A 69 -1.44 5.63 -20.21
CA TRP A 69 -2.84 5.21 -19.98
C TRP A 69 -2.96 4.02 -19.01
N LYS A 70 -1.99 3.10 -19.01
CA LYS A 70 -1.97 1.98 -18.03
C LYS A 70 -1.74 2.49 -16.62
N HIS A 71 -0.91 3.53 -16.47
CA HIS A 71 -0.70 4.17 -15.17
C HIS A 71 -1.93 4.91 -14.69
N ALA A 72 -2.58 5.68 -15.55
CA ALA A 72 -3.82 6.37 -15.21
C ALA A 72 -4.90 5.36 -14.75
N LYS A 73 -5.05 4.25 -15.47
CA LYS A 73 -5.97 3.17 -15.09
C LYS A 73 -5.62 2.53 -13.75
N ARG A 74 -4.33 2.26 -13.48
CA ARG A 74 -3.87 1.72 -12.18
C ARG A 74 -4.10 2.71 -11.04
N LYS A 75 -3.76 3.99 -11.22
CA LYS A 75 -4.04 5.04 -10.23
C LYS A 75 -5.53 5.15 -9.92
N ALA A 76 -6.39 5.08 -10.92
CA ALA A 76 -7.84 5.12 -10.72
C ALA A 76 -8.33 3.88 -9.96
N ALA A 77 -7.84 2.69 -10.29
CA ALA A 77 -8.15 1.45 -9.58
C ALA A 77 -7.69 1.49 -8.12
N LEU A 78 -6.48 1.97 -7.86
CA LEU A 78 -5.93 2.15 -6.53
C LEU A 78 -6.79 3.10 -5.69
N ARG A 79 -7.14 4.28 -6.22
CA ARG A 79 -8.00 5.25 -5.53
C ARG A 79 -9.37 4.67 -5.20
N LYS A 80 -9.98 3.96 -6.15
CA LYS A 80 -11.26 3.29 -5.95
C LYS A 80 -11.16 2.24 -4.84
N LEU A 81 -10.12 1.41 -4.84
CA LEU A 81 -9.91 0.39 -3.84
C LEU A 81 -9.71 0.98 -2.44
N MET A 82 -8.90 2.03 -2.32
CA MET A 82 -8.70 2.73 -1.06
C MET A 82 -9.97 3.42 -0.58
N ALA A 83 -10.74 4.04 -1.47
CA ALA A 83 -12.02 4.65 -1.10
C ALA A 83 -13.02 3.60 -0.58
N ILE A 84 -13.14 2.44 -1.21
CA ILE A 84 -13.99 1.34 -0.74
C ILE A 84 -13.57 0.90 0.66
N GLN A 85 -12.28 0.68 0.91
CA GLN A 85 -11.77 0.28 2.22
C GLN A 85 -11.97 1.38 3.28
N HIS A 86 -11.82 2.65 2.90
CA HIS A 86 -12.08 3.79 3.77
C HIS A 86 -13.52 3.78 4.31
N TYR A 87 -14.51 3.65 3.41
CA TYR A 87 -15.91 3.60 3.82
C TYR A 87 -16.26 2.31 4.58
N ALA A 88 -15.68 1.19 4.21
CA ALA A 88 -15.89 -0.09 4.91
C ALA A 88 -15.38 -0.08 6.37
N GLN A 89 -14.43 0.78 6.69
CA GLN A 89 -13.95 1.01 8.06
C GLN A 89 -14.85 1.96 8.88
N GLY A 90 -16.01 2.34 8.36
CA GLY A 90 -16.93 3.28 9.01
C GLY A 90 -16.48 4.74 8.94
N ASN A 91 -15.44 5.04 8.17
CA ASN A 91 -14.97 6.40 7.99
C ASN A 91 -15.92 7.17 7.06
N GLY A 92 -16.45 8.28 7.54
CA GLY A 92 -17.26 9.19 6.75
C GLY A 92 -16.43 10.02 5.76
N HIS A 93 -17.11 10.82 4.96
CA HIS A 93 -16.43 11.74 4.04
C HIS A 93 -15.57 12.74 4.82
N ARG A 94 -14.27 12.72 4.60
CA ARG A 94 -13.36 13.66 5.27
C ARG A 94 -13.43 15.02 4.59
N ARG A 95 -13.77 16.03 5.36
CA ARG A 95 -13.80 17.43 4.90
C ARG A 95 -12.46 18.12 5.10
N GLU A 96 -11.68 17.68 6.09
CA GLU A 96 -10.43 18.31 6.46
C GLU A 96 -9.32 17.27 6.62
N PRO A 97 -8.08 17.58 6.18
CA PRO A 97 -6.91 16.76 6.44
C PRO A 97 -6.66 16.59 7.94
N LEU A 98 -5.89 15.57 8.29
CA LEU A 98 -5.40 15.39 9.66
C LEU A 98 -4.57 16.61 10.09
N PRO A 99 -4.72 17.06 11.34
CA PRO A 99 -3.92 18.12 11.88
C PRO A 99 -2.45 17.68 12.08
N GLY A 100 -1.55 18.66 12.12
CA GLY A 100 -0.15 18.41 12.38
C GLY A 100 0.57 17.73 11.21
N ARG A 101 1.50 16.84 11.55
CA ARG A 101 2.30 16.06 10.60
C ARG A 101 2.04 14.57 10.78
N PRO A 102 0.98 14.04 10.15
CA PRO A 102 0.63 12.62 10.26
C PRO A 102 1.77 11.72 9.78
N LEU A 103 1.83 10.50 10.34
CA LEU A 103 2.76 9.46 9.94
C LEU A 103 2.06 8.46 9.01
N ILE A 104 2.62 8.23 7.84
CA ILE A 104 2.20 7.18 6.93
C ILE A 104 3.22 6.04 6.98
N ARG A 105 2.77 4.89 7.45
CA ARG A 105 3.57 3.67 7.47
C ARG A 105 3.19 2.82 6.27
N CYS A 106 4.17 2.50 5.44
CA CYS A 106 3.99 1.73 4.22
C CYS A 106 4.81 0.45 4.32
N VAL A 107 4.15 -0.69 4.44
CA VAL A 107 4.80 -2.00 4.54
C VAL A 107 4.51 -2.81 3.29
N ARG A 108 5.56 -3.27 2.64
CA ARG A 108 5.45 -4.19 1.51
C ARG A 108 5.71 -5.62 1.98
N PHE A 109 4.76 -6.51 1.79
CA PHE A 109 4.91 -7.94 2.01
C PHE A 109 5.11 -8.64 0.66
N SER A 110 6.28 -9.22 0.43
CA SER A 110 6.59 -9.95 -0.80
C SER A 110 7.72 -10.94 -0.60
N SER A 111 7.77 -11.97 -1.44
CA SER A 111 8.87 -12.95 -1.44
C SER A 111 10.19 -12.36 -1.92
N VAL A 112 10.14 -11.25 -2.67
CA VAL A 112 11.32 -10.58 -3.23
C VAL A 112 11.47 -9.21 -2.60
N GLU A 113 12.66 -8.93 -2.06
CA GLU A 113 13.03 -7.61 -1.57
C GLU A 113 12.99 -6.60 -2.72
N PRO A 114 12.31 -5.45 -2.54
CA PRO A 114 12.28 -4.42 -3.57
C PRO A 114 13.64 -3.73 -3.69
N ASP A 115 13.89 -3.11 -4.82
CA ASP A 115 15.00 -2.19 -4.98
C ASP A 115 14.91 -1.09 -3.89
N LYS A 116 16.03 -0.83 -3.22
CA LYS A 116 16.14 0.15 -2.12
C LYS A 116 15.60 1.54 -2.48
N TYR A 117 15.67 1.91 -3.75
CA TYR A 117 15.24 3.22 -4.25
C TYR A 117 13.86 3.22 -4.91
N ALA A 118 13.15 2.10 -4.87
CA ALA A 118 11.82 2.01 -5.46
C ALA A 118 10.79 2.72 -4.59
N ASP A 119 10.30 3.87 -5.03
CA ASP A 119 9.16 4.57 -4.41
C ASP A 119 7.83 3.92 -4.83
N TRP A 120 7.58 2.73 -4.27
CA TRP A 120 6.39 1.95 -4.57
C TRP A 120 5.12 2.48 -3.88
N ALA A 121 5.26 3.28 -2.82
CA ALA A 121 4.15 3.79 -2.03
C ALA A 121 3.59 5.12 -2.58
N LYS A 122 4.30 5.81 -3.47
CA LYS A 122 3.94 7.16 -3.96
C LYS A 122 2.49 7.26 -4.44
N SER A 123 2.01 6.30 -5.23
CA SER A 123 0.63 6.33 -5.74
C SER A 123 -0.42 6.19 -4.63
N ALA A 124 -0.12 5.44 -3.56
CA ALA A 124 -1.00 5.32 -2.40
C ALA A 124 -1.02 6.63 -1.58
N ILE A 125 0.13 7.28 -1.41
CA ILE A 125 0.23 8.58 -0.74
C ILE A 125 -0.55 9.64 -1.54
N ASP A 126 -0.41 9.69 -2.86
CA ASP A 126 -1.20 10.56 -3.73
C ASP A 126 -2.72 10.33 -3.55
N ALA A 127 -3.14 9.06 -3.35
CA ALA A 127 -4.54 8.73 -3.12
C ALA A 127 -5.08 9.16 -1.74
N LEU A 128 -4.20 9.42 -0.76
CA LEU A 128 -4.56 9.96 0.54
C LEU A 128 -4.61 11.50 0.54
N THR A 129 -4.04 12.15 -0.47
CA THR A 129 -3.76 13.58 -0.49
C THR A 129 -4.87 14.38 -1.17
N VAL A 130 -5.38 15.43 -0.51
CA VAL A 130 -6.43 16.35 -1.04
C VAL A 130 -5.99 16.97 -2.37
N LYS A 131 -4.77 17.48 -2.44
CA LYS A 131 -4.21 18.14 -3.62
C LYS A 131 -4.27 17.29 -4.89
N HIS A 132 -4.21 15.99 -4.73
CA HIS A 132 -4.26 15.03 -5.84
C HIS A 132 -5.67 14.43 -6.05
N GLY A 133 -6.71 15.00 -5.41
CA GLY A 133 -8.07 14.48 -5.49
C GLY A 133 -8.23 13.13 -4.79
N GLY A 134 -7.48 12.90 -3.72
CA GLY A 134 -7.54 11.70 -2.89
C GLY A 134 -8.61 11.76 -1.80
N ILE A 135 -8.55 10.80 -0.87
CA ILE A 135 -9.54 10.60 0.22
C ILE A 135 -9.54 11.76 1.22
N GLY A 136 -8.43 12.49 1.37
CA GLY A 136 -8.39 13.69 2.20
C GLY A 136 -7.72 13.55 3.56
N TYR A 137 -6.93 12.50 3.80
CA TYR A 137 -6.13 12.37 5.04
C TYR A 137 -4.98 13.36 5.10
N LEU A 138 -4.37 13.68 3.97
CA LEU A 138 -3.20 14.54 3.86
C LEU A 138 -3.55 15.83 3.10
N ARG A 139 -2.98 16.94 3.53
CA ARG A 139 -3.06 18.22 2.81
C ARG A 139 -2.19 18.19 1.55
N ASP A 140 -0.93 17.83 1.73
CA ASP A 140 0.07 17.68 0.66
C ASP A 140 0.99 16.49 1.02
N ASP A 141 1.75 15.99 0.05
CA ASP A 141 2.72 14.90 0.21
C ASP A 141 4.15 15.40 0.49
N ARG A 142 4.31 16.67 0.81
CA ARG A 142 5.61 17.27 1.12
C ARG A 142 6.12 16.82 2.50
N PRO A 143 7.44 16.69 2.69
CA PRO A 143 8.04 16.25 3.97
C PRO A 143 7.65 17.11 5.18
N ARG A 144 7.29 18.38 4.97
CA ARG A 144 6.81 19.26 6.05
C ARG A 144 5.37 18.95 6.48
N ASP A 145 4.56 18.38 5.58
CA ASP A 145 3.13 18.13 5.78
C ASP A 145 2.83 16.68 6.17
N VAL A 146 3.77 15.76 5.93
CA VAL A 146 3.61 14.34 6.23
C VAL A 146 4.97 13.70 6.50
N GLU A 147 5.00 12.72 7.38
CA GLU A 147 6.12 11.78 7.53
C GLU A 147 5.77 10.47 6.87
N VAL A 148 6.61 10.00 5.95
CA VAL A 148 6.41 8.74 5.25
C VAL A 148 7.54 7.80 5.57
N CYS A 149 7.19 6.62 6.08
CA CYS A 149 8.12 5.54 6.34
C CYS A 149 7.73 4.33 5.52
N GLN A 150 8.67 3.76 4.79
CA GLN A 150 8.42 2.58 3.98
C GLN A 150 9.50 1.53 4.21
N TRP A 151 9.07 0.27 4.30
CA TRP A 151 9.97 -0.88 4.43
C TRP A 151 9.35 -2.13 3.83
N TRP A 152 10.14 -3.17 3.77
CA TRP A 152 9.75 -4.48 3.27
C TRP A 152 9.79 -5.51 4.38
N GLU A 153 8.84 -6.44 4.35
CA GLU A 153 8.82 -7.65 5.15
C GLU A 153 8.70 -8.86 4.23
N PRO A 154 9.37 -9.96 4.53
CA PRO A 154 9.14 -11.22 3.82
C PRO A 154 7.67 -11.62 3.92
N GLY A 155 7.07 -11.94 2.79
CA GLY A 155 5.68 -12.35 2.68
C GLY A 155 5.53 -13.58 1.79
N PRO A 156 4.32 -14.13 1.68
CA PRO A 156 4.06 -15.30 0.86
C PRO A 156 4.46 -15.07 -0.60
N SER A 157 4.82 -16.15 -1.27
CA SER A 157 5.10 -16.16 -2.71
C SER A 157 3.83 -15.81 -3.49
N GLY A 158 3.99 -15.08 -4.59
CA GLY A 158 2.90 -14.63 -5.46
C GLY A 158 2.80 -13.12 -5.57
N ASN A 159 1.62 -12.61 -5.91
CA ASN A 159 1.37 -11.18 -5.97
C ASN A 159 1.36 -10.61 -4.55
N GLY A 160 2.47 -10.03 -4.14
CA GLY A 160 2.62 -9.47 -2.80
C GLY A 160 1.57 -8.42 -2.45
N THR A 161 1.57 -8.02 -1.19
CA THR A 161 0.60 -7.08 -0.61
C THR A 161 1.31 -5.87 -0.03
N ALA A 162 0.68 -4.71 -0.09
CA ALA A 162 1.11 -3.52 0.63
C ALA A 162 0.09 -3.18 1.73
N LEU A 163 0.57 -2.90 2.93
CA LEU A 163 -0.19 -2.28 4.00
C LEU A 163 0.18 -0.81 4.07
N ILE A 164 -0.82 0.05 4.02
CA ILE A 164 -0.69 1.49 4.22
C ILE A 164 -1.46 1.85 5.47
N GLU A 165 -0.80 2.39 6.47
CA GLU A 165 -1.41 2.86 7.71
C GLU A 165 -1.26 4.37 7.83
N VAL A 166 -2.33 5.01 8.27
CA VAL A 166 -2.40 6.45 8.54
C VAL A 166 -2.50 6.67 10.03
N TRP A 167 -1.52 7.33 10.61
CA TRP A 167 -1.44 7.62 12.04
C TRP A 167 -1.49 9.12 12.29
N THR A 168 -2.14 9.53 13.38
CA THR A 168 -2.04 10.91 13.87
C THR A 168 -0.60 11.20 14.29
N GLY A 169 -0.11 12.41 14.04
CA GLY A 169 1.24 12.81 14.45
C GLY A 169 1.34 13.20 15.91
#